data_4468187b5a5153612849d3959d3afea8
#
_entry.id   4468187b5a5153612849d3959d3afea8
#
_cell.length_a   1.000
_cell.length_b   1.000
_cell.length_c   1.000
_cell.angle_alpha   90.00
_cell.angle_beta   90.00
_cell.angle_gamma   90.00
#
_symmetry.space_group_name_H-M   'P 1'
#
loop_
_entity.id
_entity.type
_entity.pdbx_description
1 polymer ?
#
loop_
_entity_poly.entity_id
_entity_poly.type
_entity_poly.pdbx_seq_one_letter_code
_entity_poly.pdbx_strand_id
1 'polypeptide(L)'
;GKDTYSDLAVVKVSSDKIKTVAEFADSNSLTVGEKAIAIGSPLGTEYANSVTEGIVSSLSRTVTMQNDNGETVSTNAIQTDAAINPGNSGGALVNIEGQVIGINSSKISSTSAVAGSAVEGMGFAIPSNDVVEIINQLEKDGKVTRPALGISMADLNSLSSSATSKLDLPDDVKAGV
;
A
#
# COMPACT_ATOMS: atom_id res chain seq x y z
N GLY A 1 -1.92 -17.15 -4.35
CA GLY A 1 -3.10 -16.43 -3.88
C GLY A 1 -2.93 -14.92 -4.07
N LYS A 2 -4.02 -14.19 -4.07
CA LYS A 2 -3.98 -12.71 -4.14
C LYS A 2 -5.00 -12.09 -3.18
N ASP A 3 -4.69 -10.87 -2.76
CA ASP A 3 -5.59 -10.00 -2.01
C ASP A 3 -5.69 -8.64 -2.70
N THR A 4 -6.86 -8.34 -3.23
CA THR A 4 -7.11 -7.12 -4.00
C THR A 4 -7.23 -5.86 -3.12
N TYR A 5 -7.47 -6.02 -1.82
CA TYR A 5 -7.56 -4.90 -0.88
C TYR A 5 -6.18 -4.34 -0.52
N SER A 6 -5.18 -5.21 -0.37
CA SER A 6 -3.82 -4.79 -0.04
C SER A 6 -2.90 -4.66 -1.25
N ASP A 7 -3.37 -4.96 -2.47
CA ASP A 7 -2.57 -4.99 -3.70
C ASP A 7 -1.40 -5.99 -3.62
N LEU A 8 -1.61 -7.11 -2.91
CA LEU A 8 -0.59 -8.14 -2.72
C LEU A 8 -0.97 -9.46 -3.41
N ALA A 9 0.04 -10.14 -3.93
CA ALA A 9 -0.08 -11.49 -4.46
C ALA A 9 1.10 -12.35 -4.01
N VAL A 10 0.82 -13.62 -3.71
CA VAL A 10 1.82 -14.64 -3.38
C VAL A 10 1.92 -15.64 -4.51
N VAL A 11 3.13 -15.83 -5.02
CA VAL A 11 3.44 -16.77 -6.10
C VAL A 11 4.41 -17.84 -5.56
N LYS A 12 4.06 -19.11 -5.75
CA LYS A 12 4.93 -20.23 -5.40
C LYS A 12 5.80 -20.59 -6.60
N VAL A 13 7.10 -20.68 -6.37
CA VAL A 13 8.10 -21.07 -7.37
C VAL A 13 8.91 -22.27 -6.87
N SER A 14 9.59 -22.99 -7.80
CA SER A 14 10.54 -24.03 -7.41
C SER A 14 11.76 -23.43 -6.72
N SER A 15 12.20 -24.06 -5.63
CA SER A 15 13.37 -23.61 -4.86
C SER A 15 14.71 -23.87 -5.55
N ASP A 16 14.74 -24.68 -6.60
CA ASP A 16 15.99 -25.15 -7.24
C ASP A 16 16.88 -24.02 -7.77
N LYS A 17 16.28 -22.87 -8.07
CA LYS A 17 16.98 -21.70 -8.61
C LYS A 17 17.13 -20.56 -7.59
N ILE A 18 16.64 -20.74 -6.38
CA ILE A 18 16.70 -19.73 -5.32
C ILE A 18 18.06 -19.84 -4.61
N LYS A 19 18.84 -18.79 -4.67
CA LYS A 19 20.16 -18.73 -4.01
C LYS A 19 20.10 -18.10 -2.62
N THR A 20 19.21 -17.14 -2.44
CA THR A 20 19.11 -16.36 -1.21
C THR A 20 17.64 -15.98 -0.99
N VAL A 21 17.21 -15.95 0.25
CA VAL A 21 15.89 -15.52 0.67
C VAL A 21 16.06 -14.21 1.44
N ALA A 22 15.25 -13.22 1.13
CA ALA A 22 15.25 -11.96 1.85
C ALA A 22 14.58 -12.14 3.24
N GLU A 23 15.09 -11.43 4.24
CA GLU A 23 14.50 -11.38 5.56
C GLU A 23 13.59 -10.16 5.67
N PHE A 24 12.46 -10.30 6.36
CA PHE A 24 11.58 -9.19 6.71
C PHE A 24 12.02 -8.55 8.02
N ALA A 25 12.14 -7.23 8.04
CA ALA A 25 12.29 -6.47 9.27
C ALA A 25 10.93 -6.18 9.90
N ASP A 26 10.92 -5.81 11.18
CA ASP A 26 9.73 -5.31 11.85
C ASP A 26 9.45 -3.85 11.45
N SER A 27 8.45 -3.63 10.60
CA SER A 27 8.09 -2.28 10.15
C SER A 27 7.57 -1.36 11.26
N ASN A 28 7.19 -1.89 12.42
CA ASN A 28 6.79 -1.07 13.58
C ASN A 28 8.01 -0.47 14.31
N SER A 29 9.21 -1.01 14.08
CA SER A 29 10.43 -0.51 14.69
C SER A 29 11.12 0.61 13.89
N LEU A 30 10.62 0.92 12.69
CA LEU A 30 11.18 1.94 11.81
C LEU A 30 11.09 3.33 12.43
N THR A 31 12.04 4.19 12.05
CA THR A 31 12.08 5.59 12.44
C THR A 31 12.07 6.50 11.20
N VAL A 32 11.35 7.60 11.27
CA VAL A 32 11.38 8.62 10.20
C VAL A 32 12.80 9.18 10.07
N GLY A 33 13.31 9.26 8.85
CA GLY A 33 14.67 9.66 8.54
C GLY A 33 15.65 8.50 8.35
N GLU A 34 15.25 7.24 8.65
CA GLU A 34 16.07 6.07 8.32
C GLU A 34 16.25 5.93 6.81
N LYS A 35 17.40 5.43 6.41
CA LYS A 35 17.66 5.12 4.99
C LYS A 35 16.74 4.01 4.50
N ALA A 36 16.17 4.24 3.32
CA ALA A 36 15.33 3.30 2.61
C ALA A 36 15.83 3.14 1.19
N ILE A 37 15.98 1.90 0.75
CA ILE A 37 16.50 1.54 -0.57
C ILE A 37 15.39 0.80 -1.31
N ALA A 38 14.92 1.36 -2.41
CA ALA A 38 13.92 0.72 -3.25
C ALA A 38 14.60 -0.05 -4.39
N ILE A 39 14.21 -1.30 -4.58
CA ILE A 39 14.72 -2.20 -5.60
C ILE A 39 13.56 -2.59 -6.52
N GLY A 40 13.77 -2.54 -7.83
CA GLY A 40 12.72 -2.89 -8.80
C GLY A 40 13.19 -2.92 -10.23
N SER A 41 12.24 -2.95 -11.16
CA SER A 41 12.49 -3.00 -12.59
C SER A 41 11.68 -1.91 -13.31
N PRO A 42 12.02 -0.61 -13.09
CA PRO A 42 11.25 0.49 -13.67
C PRO A 42 11.24 0.35 -15.20
N LEU A 43 10.08 0.62 -15.81
CA LEU A 43 9.87 0.58 -17.26
C LEU A 43 10.15 -0.77 -17.94
N GLY A 44 10.31 -1.85 -17.18
CA GLY A 44 10.45 -3.21 -17.71
C GLY A 44 11.82 -3.86 -17.46
N THR A 45 12.05 -4.99 -18.16
CA THR A 45 13.23 -5.85 -17.92
C THR A 45 14.56 -5.22 -18.33
N GLU A 46 14.53 -4.20 -19.19
CA GLU A 46 15.74 -3.47 -19.61
C GLU A 46 16.42 -2.77 -18.43
N TYR A 47 15.63 -2.30 -17.47
CA TYR A 47 16.12 -1.63 -16.26
C TYR A 47 15.94 -2.51 -15.01
N ALA A 48 15.96 -3.83 -15.19
CA ALA A 48 15.81 -4.78 -14.10
C ALA A 48 16.89 -4.58 -13.03
N ASN A 49 16.50 -4.74 -11.76
CA ASN A 49 17.35 -4.56 -10.58
C ASN A 49 17.87 -3.12 -10.40
N SER A 50 17.13 -2.13 -10.88
CA SER A 50 17.42 -0.73 -10.55
C SER A 50 17.23 -0.50 -9.06
N VAL A 51 18.12 0.31 -8.51
CA VAL A 51 18.17 0.66 -7.10
C VAL A 51 18.08 2.17 -6.95
N THR A 52 17.17 2.62 -6.09
CA THR A 52 17.09 4.04 -5.71
C THR A 52 17.17 4.16 -4.20
N GLU A 53 17.83 5.20 -3.69
CA GLU A 53 17.98 5.47 -2.26
C GLU A 53 17.19 6.71 -1.87
N GLY A 54 16.63 6.68 -0.69
CA GLY A 54 15.96 7.76 0.00
C GLY A 54 15.87 7.48 1.49
N ILE A 55 14.87 8.04 2.13
CA ILE A 55 14.58 7.86 3.54
C ILE A 55 13.14 7.39 3.77
N VAL A 56 12.86 6.88 4.95
CA VAL A 56 11.50 6.75 5.47
C VAL A 56 10.98 8.15 5.78
N SER A 57 10.07 8.67 4.97
CA SER A 57 9.50 10.01 5.13
C SER A 57 8.32 10.03 6.10
N SER A 58 7.58 8.91 6.22
CA SER A 58 6.50 8.71 7.20
C SER A 58 6.25 7.22 7.39
N LEU A 59 5.87 6.83 8.61
CA LEU A 59 5.65 5.43 9.00
C LEU A 59 4.23 4.93 8.71
N SER A 60 3.25 5.82 8.77
CA SER A 60 1.84 5.47 8.62
C SER A 60 1.11 6.58 7.90
N ARG A 61 0.91 6.40 6.62
CA ARG A 61 0.03 7.24 5.81
C ARG A 61 -1.19 6.41 5.44
N THR A 62 -2.35 6.85 5.87
CA THR A 62 -3.59 6.31 5.32
C THR A 62 -3.72 6.82 3.89
N VAL A 63 -3.58 5.93 2.95
CA VAL A 63 -3.71 6.22 1.52
C VAL A 63 -4.91 5.50 0.96
N THR A 64 -5.61 6.19 0.07
CA THR A 64 -6.81 5.66 -0.56
C THR A 64 -6.48 5.28 -1.99
N MET A 65 -6.83 4.08 -2.40
CA MET A 65 -6.66 3.61 -3.77
C MET A 65 -7.93 2.94 -4.27
N GLN A 66 -8.06 2.79 -5.59
CA GLN A 66 -9.08 1.93 -6.17
C GLN A 66 -8.49 0.54 -6.43
N ASN A 67 -9.21 -0.48 -5.96
CA ASN A 67 -8.85 -1.86 -6.30
C ASN A 67 -9.28 -2.20 -7.73
N ASP A 68 -8.93 -3.42 -8.19
CA ASP A 68 -9.27 -3.87 -9.54
C ASP A 68 -10.79 -3.98 -9.81
N ASN A 69 -11.61 -3.99 -8.76
CA ASN A 69 -13.06 -3.99 -8.85
C ASN A 69 -13.66 -2.58 -8.88
N GLY A 70 -12.84 -1.53 -8.80
CA GLY A 70 -13.26 -0.13 -8.73
C GLY A 70 -13.72 0.32 -7.34
N GLU A 71 -13.55 -0.52 -6.32
CA GLU A 71 -13.86 -0.15 -4.93
C GLU A 71 -12.76 0.72 -4.34
N THR A 72 -13.15 1.73 -3.61
CA THR A 72 -12.21 2.57 -2.85
C THR A 72 -11.77 1.83 -1.60
N VAL A 73 -10.48 1.59 -1.46
CA VAL A 73 -9.87 0.98 -0.28
C VAL A 73 -8.87 1.93 0.35
N SER A 74 -8.83 1.92 1.66
CA SER A 74 -7.83 2.67 2.43
C SER A 74 -6.85 1.69 3.05
N THR A 75 -5.56 1.97 2.92
CA THR A 75 -4.48 1.17 3.49
C THR A 75 -3.45 2.06 4.14
N ASN A 76 -2.73 1.52 5.11
CA ASN A 76 -1.56 2.18 5.66
C ASN A 76 -0.36 1.92 4.75
N ALA A 77 0.49 2.94 4.60
CA ALA A 77 1.70 2.83 3.82
C ALA A 77 2.87 3.54 4.48
N ILE A 78 4.06 2.99 4.29
CA ILE A 78 5.33 3.70 4.52
C ILE A 78 5.50 4.68 3.37
N GLN A 79 5.76 5.94 3.68
CA GLN A 79 6.14 6.93 2.70
C GLN A 79 7.66 7.02 2.62
N THR A 80 8.20 7.11 1.40
CA THR A 80 9.64 7.32 1.12
C THR A 80 9.81 8.34 0.01
N ASP A 81 10.94 9.02 -0.02
CA ASP A 81 11.38 9.86 -1.15
C ASP A 81 12.28 9.10 -2.13
N ALA A 82 12.63 7.84 -1.83
CA ALA A 82 13.22 6.95 -2.83
C ALA A 82 12.30 6.87 -4.06
N ALA A 83 12.87 6.98 -5.26
CA ALA A 83 12.08 7.03 -6.48
C ALA A 83 11.31 5.72 -6.73
N ILE A 84 10.00 5.76 -6.59
CA ILE A 84 9.07 4.66 -6.90
C ILE A 84 8.35 5.03 -8.21
N ASN A 85 8.57 4.24 -9.23
CA ASN A 85 8.00 4.42 -10.56
C ASN A 85 7.27 3.13 -11.01
N PRO A 86 6.41 3.20 -12.04
CA PRO A 86 5.84 2.01 -12.65
C PRO A 86 6.93 1.00 -13.03
N GLY A 87 6.78 -0.25 -12.55
CA GLY A 87 7.76 -1.34 -12.66
C GLY A 87 8.54 -1.60 -11.36
N ASN A 88 8.58 -0.66 -10.40
CA ASN A 88 9.09 -0.95 -9.06
C ASN A 88 8.06 -1.64 -8.17
N SER A 89 6.76 -1.58 -8.53
CA SER A 89 5.69 -2.28 -7.80
C SER A 89 5.97 -3.77 -7.67
N GLY A 90 5.81 -4.31 -6.46
CA GLY A 90 6.17 -5.68 -6.11
C GLY A 90 7.65 -5.88 -5.77
N GLY A 91 8.51 -4.89 -6.04
CA GLY A 91 9.89 -4.86 -5.57
C GLY A 91 9.99 -4.52 -4.08
N ALA A 92 11.14 -4.75 -3.51
CA ALA A 92 11.38 -4.53 -2.09
C ALA A 92 11.76 -3.07 -1.79
N LEU A 93 11.26 -2.55 -0.67
CA LEU A 93 11.87 -1.46 0.06
C LEU A 93 12.67 -2.09 1.20
N VAL A 94 13.98 -1.82 1.27
CA VAL A 94 14.86 -2.44 2.26
C VAL A 94 15.58 -1.39 3.10
N ASN A 95 15.99 -1.78 4.31
CA ASN A 95 16.86 -0.99 5.17
C ASN A 95 18.35 -1.18 4.78
N ILE A 96 19.26 -0.56 5.52
CA ILE A 96 20.70 -0.64 5.27
C ILE A 96 21.29 -2.03 5.59
N GLU A 97 20.59 -2.84 6.37
CA GLU A 97 20.95 -4.23 6.66
C GLU A 97 20.50 -5.19 5.56
N GLY A 98 19.77 -4.70 4.55
CA GLY A 98 19.23 -5.50 3.44
C GLY A 98 17.94 -6.24 3.80
N GLN A 99 17.31 -5.92 4.92
CA GLN A 99 16.04 -6.51 5.32
C GLN A 99 14.86 -5.76 4.69
N VAL A 100 13.83 -6.48 4.31
CA VAL A 100 12.62 -5.92 3.69
C VAL A 100 11.77 -5.22 4.74
N ILE A 101 11.62 -3.90 4.60
CA ILE A 101 10.78 -3.05 5.45
C ILE A 101 9.39 -2.82 4.82
N GLY A 102 9.26 -3.08 3.52
CA GLY A 102 7.98 -2.96 2.81
C GLY A 102 8.06 -3.44 1.37
N ILE A 103 6.91 -3.51 0.72
CA ILE A 103 6.76 -3.83 -0.71
C ILE A 103 6.31 -2.57 -1.46
N ASN A 104 7.08 -2.16 -2.45
CA ASN A 104 6.80 -0.96 -3.23
C ASN A 104 5.48 -1.06 -3.98
N SER A 105 4.69 0.01 -4.01
CA SER A 105 3.46 0.09 -4.79
C SER A 105 3.33 1.45 -5.48
N SER A 106 3.41 1.45 -6.80
CA SER A 106 3.19 2.65 -7.62
C SER A 106 1.71 3.02 -7.76
N LYS A 107 0.78 2.09 -7.50
CA LYS A 107 -0.66 2.38 -7.46
C LYS A 107 -0.99 3.38 -6.35
N ILE A 108 -0.35 3.21 -5.19
CA ILE A 108 -0.52 4.12 -4.05
C ILE A 108 0.01 5.51 -4.40
N SER A 109 1.17 5.57 -5.06
CA SER A 109 1.80 6.83 -5.48
C SER A 109 0.96 7.61 -6.49
N SER A 110 0.29 6.91 -7.42
CA SER A 110 -0.51 7.55 -8.49
C SER A 110 -1.81 8.17 -8.00
N THR A 111 -2.43 7.64 -6.94
CA THR A 111 -3.67 8.18 -6.37
C THR A 111 -3.46 9.46 -5.56
N SER A 112 -2.25 9.72 -5.11
CA SER A 112 -1.90 10.96 -4.40
C SER A 112 -1.66 12.15 -5.35
N ALA A 113 -1.67 11.93 -6.67
CA ALA A 113 -1.54 13.00 -7.64
C ALA A 113 -2.81 13.84 -7.67
N VAL A 114 -2.73 15.09 -7.24
CA VAL A 114 -3.75 16.10 -7.52
C VAL A 114 -3.83 16.26 -9.03
N ALA A 115 -5.05 16.25 -9.58
CA ALA A 115 -5.31 16.22 -11.02
C ALA A 115 -4.35 17.11 -11.82
N GLY A 116 -3.48 16.47 -12.62
CA GLY A 116 -2.59 17.14 -13.57
C GLY A 116 -1.16 17.44 -13.11
N SER A 117 -0.76 17.09 -11.89
CA SER A 117 0.62 17.26 -11.44
C SER A 117 1.16 15.95 -10.88
N ALA A 118 2.25 15.45 -11.46
CA ALA A 118 3.03 14.40 -10.83
C ALA A 118 3.68 14.97 -9.56
N VAL A 119 3.41 14.37 -8.42
CA VAL A 119 4.09 14.75 -7.17
C VAL A 119 5.39 13.95 -7.12
N GLU A 120 6.52 14.63 -7.29
CA GLU A 120 7.84 14.02 -7.15
C GLU A 120 8.22 13.87 -5.68
N GLY A 121 9.05 12.85 -5.38
CA GLY A 121 9.55 12.63 -4.02
C GLY A 121 8.53 12.03 -3.05
N MET A 122 7.45 11.46 -3.55
CA MET A 122 6.46 10.73 -2.75
C MET A 122 6.25 9.33 -3.30
N GLY A 123 7.00 8.38 -2.77
CA GLY A 123 6.82 6.95 -3.00
C GLY A 123 6.14 6.29 -1.80
N PHE A 124 5.51 5.14 -2.03
CA PHE A 124 4.82 4.38 -0.99
C PHE A 124 5.16 2.90 -1.06
N ALA A 125 5.20 2.27 0.11
CA ALA A 125 5.37 0.84 0.25
C ALA A 125 4.40 0.27 1.29
N ILE A 126 3.93 -0.94 1.06
CA ILE A 126 3.10 -1.69 2.00
C ILE A 126 4.01 -2.18 3.12
N PRO A 127 3.71 -1.90 4.42
CA PRO A 127 4.56 -2.27 5.54
C PRO A 127 4.84 -3.78 5.62
N SER A 128 6.05 -4.17 5.97
CA SER A 128 6.46 -5.58 6.05
C SER A 128 5.59 -6.42 6.98
N ASN A 129 5.16 -5.88 8.12
CA ASN A 129 4.30 -6.61 9.05
C ASN A 129 2.94 -6.96 8.42
N ASP A 130 2.33 -6.03 7.68
CA ASP A 130 1.09 -6.26 6.96
C ASP A 130 1.30 -7.30 5.84
N VAL A 131 2.44 -7.22 5.13
CA VAL A 131 2.81 -8.18 4.09
C VAL A 131 2.92 -9.60 4.66
N VAL A 132 3.64 -9.78 5.78
CA VAL A 132 3.82 -11.09 6.42
C VAL A 132 2.50 -11.67 6.91
N GLU A 133 1.63 -10.84 7.50
CA GLU A 133 0.30 -11.29 7.92
C GLU A 133 -0.53 -11.80 6.73
N ILE A 134 -0.53 -11.06 5.62
CA ILE A 134 -1.27 -11.43 4.41
C ILE A 134 -0.67 -12.68 3.76
N ILE A 135 0.65 -12.80 3.67
CA ILE A 135 1.32 -14.01 3.17
C ILE A 135 0.87 -15.24 3.96
N ASN A 136 0.90 -15.16 5.29
CA ASN A 136 0.51 -16.28 6.15
C ASN A 136 -0.94 -16.72 5.92
N GLN A 137 -1.87 -15.78 5.75
CA GLN A 137 -3.27 -16.11 5.44
C GLN A 137 -3.41 -16.70 4.03
N LEU A 138 -2.74 -16.14 3.03
CA LEU A 138 -2.80 -16.64 1.66
C LEU A 138 -2.17 -18.03 1.51
N GLU A 139 -1.09 -18.32 2.24
CA GLU A 139 -0.47 -19.66 2.25
C GLU A 139 -1.36 -20.69 2.92
N LYS A 140 -1.94 -20.36 4.06
CA LYS A 140 -2.75 -21.27 4.86
C LYS A 140 -4.12 -21.51 4.27
N ASP A 141 -4.83 -20.44 3.91
CA ASP A 141 -6.26 -20.47 3.61
C ASP A 141 -6.59 -20.14 2.14
N GLY A 142 -5.58 -19.72 1.37
CA GLY A 142 -5.72 -19.29 -0.03
C GLY A 142 -6.47 -17.96 -0.20
N LYS A 143 -6.90 -17.34 0.89
CA LYS A 143 -7.65 -16.09 0.94
C LYS A 143 -7.34 -15.31 2.21
N VAL A 144 -7.55 -13.99 2.16
CA VAL A 144 -7.49 -13.11 3.33
C VAL A 144 -8.89 -12.92 3.90
N THR A 145 -9.05 -13.11 5.22
CA THR A 145 -10.31 -12.89 5.91
C THR A 145 -10.22 -11.59 6.72
N ARG A 146 -11.16 -10.69 6.46
CA ARG A 146 -11.27 -9.43 7.18
C ARG A 146 -12.56 -9.39 7.98
N PRO A 147 -12.52 -8.95 9.24
CA PRO A 147 -13.74 -8.70 10.00
C PRO A 147 -14.52 -7.58 9.31
N ALA A 148 -15.84 -7.72 9.26
CA ALA A 148 -16.73 -6.70 8.72
C ALA A 148 -17.82 -6.38 9.73
N LEU A 149 -18.13 -5.11 9.91
CA LEU A 149 -19.22 -4.67 10.78
C LEU A 149 -20.61 -4.93 10.16
N GLY A 150 -20.67 -5.24 8.86
CA GLY A 150 -21.91 -5.46 8.13
C GLY A 150 -22.75 -4.18 7.97
N ILE A 151 -22.12 -3.02 8.00
CA ILE A 151 -22.73 -1.71 7.81
C ILE A 151 -22.26 -1.09 6.49
N SER A 152 -23.12 -0.27 5.89
CA SER A 152 -22.74 0.63 4.81
C SER A 152 -22.70 2.04 5.35
N MET A 153 -21.64 2.78 5.03
CA MET A 153 -21.44 4.15 5.48
C MET A 153 -21.36 5.08 4.28
N ALA A 154 -21.89 6.28 4.44
CA ALA A 154 -21.74 7.34 3.45
C ALA A 154 -21.51 8.66 4.19
N ASP A 155 -20.55 9.48 3.69
CA ASP A 155 -20.34 10.82 4.23
C ASP A 155 -21.61 11.65 4.00
N LEU A 156 -22.10 12.28 5.06
CA LEU A 156 -23.29 13.10 5.03
C LEU A 156 -23.17 14.22 3.98
N ASN A 157 -21.98 14.78 3.81
CA ASN A 157 -21.70 15.82 2.81
C ASN A 157 -21.74 15.29 1.36
N SER A 158 -21.62 13.99 1.17
CA SER A 158 -21.69 13.35 -0.16
C SER A 158 -23.11 13.01 -0.61
N LEU A 159 -24.08 13.09 0.32
CA LEU A 159 -25.47 12.79 0.04
C LEU A 159 -26.17 13.95 -0.68
N SER A 160 -27.09 13.61 -1.57
CA SER A 160 -27.96 14.64 -2.16
C SER A 160 -28.89 15.26 -1.12
N SER A 161 -29.29 16.51 -1.30
CA SER A 161 -30.22 17.20 -0.40
C SER A 161 -31.53 16.42 -0.16
N SER A 162 -32.01 15.68 -1.18
CA SER A 162 -33.20 14.85 -1.07
C SER A 162 -32.96 13.56 -0.26
N ALA A 163 -31.73 13.06 -0.20
CA ALA A 163 -31.38 11.92 0.64
C ALA A 163 -31.20 12.37 2.11
N THR A 164 -30.52 13.50 2.33
CA THR A 164 -30.30 14.07 3.65
C THR A 164 -31.62 14.42 4.36
N SER A 165 -32.58 15.01 3.62
CA SER A 165 -33.88 15.36 4.21
C SER A 165 -34.74 14.15 4.65
N LYS A 166 -34.42 12.95 4.21
CA LYS A 166 -35.08 11.71 4.62
C LYS A 166 -34.48 11.07 5.90
N LEU A 167 -33.33 11.55 6.34
CA LEU A 167 -32.62 10.96 7.47
C LEU A 167 -33.10 11.46 8.83
N ASP A 168 -34.04 12.43 8.86
CA ASP A 168 -34.61 12.99 10.10
C ASP A 168 -33.52 13.36 11.12
N LEU A 169 -32.46 14.03 10.65
CA LEU A 169 -31.34 14.42 11.49
C LEU A 169 -31.66 15.70 12.27
N PRO A 170 -31.13 15.86 13.49
CA PRO A 170 -31.19 17.14 14.20
C PRO A 170 -30.59 18.29 13.39
N ASP A 171 -31.13 19.50 13.50
CA ASP A 171 -30.75 20.69 12.70
C ASP A 171 -29.29 21.11 12.85
N ASP A 172 -28.64 20.72 13.94
CA ASP A 172 -27.24 20.98 14.27
C ASP A 172 -26.27 19.96 13.68
N VAL A 173 -26.75 18.81 13.18
CA VAL A 173 -25.93 17.78 12.55
C VAL A 173 -25.74 18.08 11.07
N LYS A 174 -24.56 18.63 10.72
CA LYS A 174 -24.22 19.04 9.34
C LYS A 174 -23.10 18.23 8.70
N ALA A 175 -22.47 17.38 9.44
CA ALA A 175 -21.39 16.51 8.95
C ALA A 175 -21.35 15.22 9.76
N GLY A 176 -20.80 14.16 9.18
CA GLY A 176 -20.64 12.86 9.80
C GLY A 176 -20.72 11.73 8.77
N VAL A 177 -20.59 10.51 9.25
CA VAL A 177 -20.66 9.26 8.46
C VAL A 177 -21.73 8.35 9.02
#